data_029e9f19b067881a99f0440699484419
#
_entry.id   029e9f19b067881a99f0440699484419
#
_cell.length_a   1.000
_cell.length_b   1.000
_cell.length_c   1.000
_cell.angle_alpha   90.00
_cell.angle_beta   90.00
_cell.angle_gamma   90.00
#
_symmetry.space_group_name_H-M   'P 1'
#
loop_
_entity.id
_entity.type
_entity.pdbx_description
1 polymer ?
#
loop_
_entity_poly.entity_id
_entity_poly.type
_entity_poly.pdbx_seq_one_letter_code
_entity_poly.pdbx_strand_id
1 'polypeptide(L)'
;MQPIYDWFREFYERTGINLTFIYDDFDRARVIKGFFLTLELSVVTIILSILVGIAGAWLQGSKLIWIRRIVAGFISFFRNTPPLVQIYFFYFGLGYLLPRLSDGAGGTVPMVSNLQWAIISLSLFAGAFNIEIFRSGIEAIPKSTMEAGTSLGLSRWQNYRFVILPMAIRVCLPALGNNLVNLVKTTNLAYAIAVPELLYVAKQIWGDSTNVREMMFFVLFAYLFLVFVLVAILHWIERRLAIPGFGQDAGKQMPQLSDVMVPVPSMPAAGGPAIARMLLLFVIMIGFGATVALAQTGTPKASAAEVLIRWMPLLLWGFAFNILISIAAMAVGTVAGVPVGIGQLSQWKVLRIGTRVATQLFRNSPWLVLLFLCVFLIPFEFRIFGLRIPFPDWAKAILGFSLPVMANTSELVRGAIRSIATGQWDGAQALGLSRWQTLRLVILPQSVKRMLPPWMNLYSLIAMSTVNASIVGVTEMITLTGQVHAAEGSRPELLAPLYAFALLCFFVYCYPIGKWTQALERRFQVKA
;
A
#
# COMPACT_ATOMS: atom_id res chain seq x y z
N MET A 1 -23.40 11.49 31.49
CA MET A 1 -22.30 10.61 31.01
C MET A 1 -21.64 9.86 32.15
N GLN A 2 -21.52 10.42 33.34
CA GLN A 2 -20.91 9.77 34.53
C GLN A 2 -21.43 8.32 34.78
N PRO A 3 -22.75 8.03 34.78
CA PRO A 3 -23.23 6.67 35.04
C PRO A 3 -22.76 5.62 33.99
N ILE A 4 -22.52 6.07 32.75
CA ILE A 4 -22.01 5.19 31.68
C ILE A 4 -20.53 4.85 31.94
N TYR A 5 -19.74 5.83 32.37
CA TYR A 5 -18.33 5.62 32.68
C TYR A 5 -18.12 4.71 33.89
N ASP A 6 -18.95 4.90 34.92
CA ASP A 6 -18.93 4.06 36.12
C ASP A 6 -19.31 2.61 35.77
N TRP A 7 -20.29 2.41 34.88
CA TRP A 7 -20.64 1.08 34.38
C TRP A 7 -19.46 0.40 33.65
N PHE A 8 -18.68 1.13 32.84
CA PHE A 8 -17.51 0.56 32.16
C PHE A 8 -16.37 0.23 33.13
N ARG A 9 -16.20 0.97 34.23
CA ARG A 9 -15.27 0.64 35.31
C ARG A 9 -15.69 -0.64 36.04
N GLU A 10 -16.94 -0.76 36.43
CA GLU A 10 -17.48 -2.00 37.02
C GLU A 10 -17.39 -3.18 36.05
N PHE A 11 -17.62 -2.95 34.77
CA PHE A 11 -17.46 -3.98 33.74
C PHE A 11 -16.02 -4.49 33.67
N TYR A 12 -15.04 -3.58 33.76
CA TYR A 12 -13.63 -3.96 33.84
C TYR A 12 -13.34 -4.81 35.08
N GLU A 13 -13.81 -4.40 36.27
CA GLU A 13 -13.62 -5.17 37.51
C GLU A 13 -14.20 -6.57 37.45
N ARG A 14 -15.33 -6.75 36.76
CA ARG A 14 -16.02 -8.04 36.62
C ARG A 14 -15.44 -8.94 35.53
N THR A 15 -14.99 -8.38 34.43
CA THR A 15 -14.65 -9.15 33.21
C THR A 15 -13.16 -9.14 32.89
N GLY A 16 -12.37 -8.24 33.46
CA GLY A 16 -10.97 -7.99 33.11
C GLY A 16 -10.80 -7.29 31.75
N ILE A 17 -11.89 -6.85 31.08
CA ILE A 17 -11.83 -6.13 29.80
C ILE A 17 -11.68 -4.64 30.06
N ASN A 18 -10.48 -4.11 29.79
CA ASN A 18 -10.11 -2.74 30.12
C ASN A 18 -10.31 -1.76 28.94
N LEU A 19 -11.39 -0.99 28.96
CA LEU A 19 -11.77 -0.03 27.93
C LEU A 19 -11.49 1.43 28.38
N THR A 20 -10.25 1.73 28.81
CA THR A 20 -9.88 3.08 29.33
C THR A 20 -10.21 4.20 28.36
N PHE A 21 -10.12 3.98 27.06
CA PHE A 21 -10.47 4.96 26.04
C PHE A 21 -11.96 5.39 26.05
N ILE A 22 -12.83 4.73 26.82
CA ILE A 22 -14.22 5.12 27.02
C ILE A 22 -14.37 5.92 28.32
N TYR A 23 -13.87 5.39 29.44
CA TYR A 23 -14.17 5.92 30.76
C TYR A 23 -13.08 6.78 31.39
N ASP A 24 -11.83 6.71 30.88
CA ASP A 24 -10.75 7.58 31.32
C ASP A 24 -10.67 8.84 30.45
N ASP A 25 -10.74 10.01 31.06
CA ASP A 25 -10.79 11.29 30.36
C ASP A 25 -9.51 11.58 29.58
N PHE A 26 -8.36 11.16 30.11
CA PHE A 26 -7.07 11.38 29.47
C PHE A 26 -6.90 10.49 28.24
N ASP A 27 -7.21 9.20 28.37
CA ASP A 27 -7.11 8.25 27.25
C ASP A 27 -8.12 8.58 26.16
N ARG A 28 -9.34 8.95 26.54
CA ARG A 28 -10.38 9.37 25.59
C ARG A 28 -9.97 10.60 24.80
N ALA A 29 -9.39 11.62 25.47
CA ALA A 29 -8.91 12.82 24.78
C ALA A 29 -7.78 12.51 23.81
N ARG A 30 -6.84 11.60 24.16
CA ARG A 30 -5.77 11.14 23.27
C ARG A 30 -6.34 10.44 22.04
N VAL A 31 -7.27 9.50 22.23
CA VAL A 31 -7.92 8.75 21.13
C VAL A 31 -8.64 9.68 20.18
N ILE A 32 -9.43 10.63 20.69
CA ILE A 32 -10.15 11.60 19.87
C ILE A 32 -9.16 12.43 19.04
N LYS A 33 -8.09 12.95 19.65
CA LYS A 33 -7.05 13.69 18.93
C LYS A 33 -6.36 12.84 17.86
N GLY A 34 -5.98 11.61 18.19
CA GLY A 34 -5.36 10.68 17.24
C GLY A 34 -6.28 10.33 16.06
N PHE A 35 -7.58 10.13 16.32
CA PHE A 35 -8.57 9.87 15.28
C PHE A 35 -8.72 11.07 14.33
N PHE A 36 -8.86 12.29 14.85
CA PHE A 36 -8.95 13.48 14.01
C PHE A 36 -7.68 13.75 13.24
N LEU A 37 -6.50 13.50 13.82
CA LEU A 37 -5.23 13.62 13.10
C LEU A 37 -5.11 12.58 11.98
N THR A 38 -5.58 11.35 12.19
CA THR A 38 -5.66 10.32 11.12
C THR A 38 -6.60 10.78 10.00
N LEU A 39 -7.72 11.41 10.34
CA LEU A 39 -8.65 11.94 9.36
C LEU A 39 -8.04 13.12 8.58
N GLU A 40 -7.41 14.07 9.26
CA GLU A 40 -6.69 15.19 8.66
C GLU A 40 -5.60 14.69 7.71
N LEU A 41 -4.72 13.80 8.18
CA LEU A 41 -3.67 13.18 7.37
C LEU A 41 -4.27 12.50 6.13
N SER A 42 -5.36 11.76 6.28
CA SER A 42 -6.04 11.07 5.17
C SER A 42 -6.60 12.07 4.15
N VAL A 43 -7.33 13.08 4.58
CA VAL A 43 -7.96 14.05 3.69
C VAL A 43 -6.92 14.88 2.94
N VAL A 44 -5.90 15.38 3.64
CA VAL A 44 -4.85 16.21 3.02
C VAL A 44 -4.04 15.39 2.01
N THR A 45 -3.65 14.16 2.37
CA THR A 45 -2.90 13.30 1.43
C THR A 45 -3.75 12.87 0.23
N ILE A 46 -5.05 12.63 0.40
CA ILE A 46 -5.99 12.36 -0.71
C ILE A 46 -5.98 13.53 -1.69
N ILE A 47 -6.22 14.76 -1.21
CA ILE A 47 -6.29 15.96 -2.06
C ILE A 47 -4.96 16.15 -2.81
N LEU A 48 -3.83 16.12 -2.09
CA LEU A 48 -2.51 16.32 -2.71
C LEU A 48 -2.17 15.21 -3.72
N SER A 49 -2.50 13.95 -3.40
CA SER A 49 -2.25 12.83 -4.33
C SER A 49 -3.06 12.94 -5.62
N ILE A 50 -4.30 13.44 -5.54
CA ILE A 50 -5.13 13.71 -6.72
C ILE A 50 -4.52 14.84 -7.56
N LEU A 51 -4.07 15.92 -6.94
CA LEU A 51 -3.42 17.04 -7.63
C LEU A 51 -2.14 16.57 -8.36
N VAL A 52 -1.29 15.79 -7.68
CA VAL A 52 -0.11 15.16 -8.29
C VAL A 52 -0.52 14.26 -9.45
N GLY A 53 -1.58 13.48 -9.29
CA GLY A 53 -2.12 12.58 -10.31
C GLY A 53 -2.55 13.33 -11.57
N ILE A 54 -3.37 14.38 -11.42
CA ILE A 54 -3.87 15.20 -12.54
C ILE A 54 -2.71 15.92 -13.25
N ALA A 55 -1.83 16.56 -12.49
CA ALA A 55 -0.68 17.28 -13.04
C ALA A 55 0.27 16.33 -13.79
N GLY A 56 0.60 15.20 -13.19
CA GLY A 56 1.48 14.21 -13.81
C GLY A 56 0.89 13.57 -15.07
N ALA A 57 -0.41 13.25 -15.08
CA ALA A 57 -1.09 12.73 -16.26
C ALA A 57 -1.09 13.75 -17.42
N TRP A 58 -1.29 15.03 -17.10
CA TRP A 58 -1.18 16.11 -18.10
C TRP A 58 0.23 16.26 -18.65
N LEU A 59 1.25 16.21 -17.77
CA LEU A 59 2.67 16.28 -18.16
C LEU A 59 3.10 15.07 -19.02
N GLN A 60 2.57 13.89 -18.79
CA GLN A 60 2.80 12.71 -19.64
C GLN A 60 2.32 12.92 -21.08
N GLY A 61 1.29 13.75 -21.30
CA GLY A 61 0.84 14.17 -22.62
C GLY A 61 1.73 15.24 -23.29
N SER A 62 2.84 15.67 -22.68
CA SER A 62 3.74 16.68 -23.24
C SER A 62 4.42 16.22 -24.53
N LYS A 63 4.66 17.18 -25.45
CA LYS A 63 5.48 16.94 -26.64
C LYS A 63 6.97 16.74 -26.29
N LEU A 64 7.42 17.29 -25.16
CA LEU A 64 8.80 17.23 -24.69
C LEU A 64 9.14 15.86 -24.12
N ILE A 65 10.01 15.12 -24.78
CA ILE A 65 10.39 13.74 -24.41
C ILE A 65 11.01 13.65 -23.01
N TRP A 66 11.76 14.67 -22.60
CA TRP A 66 12.41 14.70 -21.30
C TRP A 66 11.40 14.83 -20.15
N ILE A 67 10.33 15.62 -20.31
CA ILE A 67 9.23 15.70 -19.31
C ILE A 67 8.57 14.33 -19.13
N ARG A 68 8.22 13.67 -20.25
CA ARG A 68 7.64 12.33 -20.19
C ARG A 68 8.55 11.32 -19.50
N ARG A 69 9.87 11.43 -19.74
CA ARG A 69 10.85 10.55 -19.08
C ARG A 69 10.96 10.81 -17.59
N ILE A 70 10.94 12.06 -17.14
CA ILE A 70 10.96 12.43 -15.71
C ILE A 70 9.72 11.87 -15.02
N VAL A 71 8.52 12.10 -15.57
CA VAL A 71 7.28 11.59 -14.99
C VAL A 71 7.27 10.06 -14.97
N ALA A 72 7.76 9.41 -16.02
CA ALA A 72 7.91 7.96 -16.09
C ALA A 72 8.87 7.42 -15.02
N GLY A 73 9.98 8.12 -14.79
CA GLY A 73 10.94 7.83 -13.72
C GLY A 73 10.31 7.96 -12.33
N PHE A 74 9.59 9.04 -12.10
CA PHE A 74 8.83 9.29 -10.88
C PHE A 74 7.85 8.15 -10.58
N ILE A 75 6.99 7.79 -11.54
CA ILE A 75 6.03 6.70 -11.39
C ILE A 75 6.75 5.39 -11.08
N SER A 76 7.80 5.07 -11.85
CA SER A 76 8.55 3.82 -11.67
C SER A 76 9.20 3.75 -10.29
N PHE A 77 9.76 4.84 -9.78
CA PHE A 77 10.39 4.89 -8.46
C PHE A 77 9.38 4.68 -7.35
N PHE A 78 8.35 5.53 -7.27
CA PHE A 78 7.39 5.50 -6.16
C PHE A 78 6.55 4.21 -6.13
N ARG A 79 6.26 3.61 -7.28
CA ARG A 79 5.47 2.37 -7.35
C ARG A 79 6.27 1.09 -7.08
N ASN A 80 7.60 1.14 -7.16
CA ASN A 80 8.45 -0.04 -6.96
C ASN A 80 9.34 0.06 -5.73
N THR A 81 9.07 1.02 -4.84
CA THR A 81 9.75 1.17 -3.55
C THR A 81 8.76 1.19 -2.40
N PRO A 82 9.13 0.65 -1.21
CA PRO A 82 8.24 0.58 -0.07
C PRO A 82 7.85 1.97 0.47
N PRO A 83 6.57 2.25 0.73
CA PRO A 83 6.14 3.55 1.26
C PRO A 83 6.75 3.86 2.63
N LEU A 84 6.95 2.87 3.50
CA LEU A 84 7.61 3.09 4.79
C LEU A 84 9.06 3.54 4.64
N VAL A 85 9.81 2.93 3.71
CA VAL A 85 11.22 3.33 3.46
C VAL A 85 11.28 4.72 2.83
N GLN A 86 10.28 5.07 1.98
CA GLN A 86 10.14 6.43 1.45
C GLN A 86 9.93 7.45 2.58
N ILE A 87 9.04 7.16 3.55
CA ILE A 87 8.82 8.02 4.74
C ILE A 87 10.13 8.19 5.51
N TYR A 88 10.86 7.12 5.78
CA TYR A 88 12.14 7.18 6.48
C TYR A 88 13.20 7.97 5.70
N PHE A 89 13.30 7.76 4.40
CA PHE A 89 14.22 8.51 3.55
C PHE A 89 13.89 10.02 3.54
N PHE A 90 12.61 10.38 3.40
CA PHE A 90 12.20 11.79 3.45
C PHE A 90 12.45 12.42 4.82
N TYR A 91 12.02 11.75 5.88
CA TYR A 91 12.10 12.31 7.23
C TYR A 91 13.53 12.32 7.77
N PHE A 92 14.20 11.18 7.77
CA PHE A 92 15.55 11.06 8.33
C PHE A 92 16.66 11.47 7.35
N GLY A 93 16.49 11.17 6.06
CA GLY A 93 17.49 11.47 5.04
C GLY A 93 17.42 12.93 4.60
N LEU A 94 16.31 13.36 3.99
CA LEU A 94 16.17 14.73 3.48
C LEU A 94 15.90 15.73 4.60
N GLY A 95 15.16 15.34 5.64
CA GLY A 95 14.86 16.20 6.78
C GLY A 95 16.12 16.69 7.51
N TYR A 96 17.15 15.86 7.59
CA TYR A 96 18.44 16.25 8.16
C TYR A 96 19.15 17.34 7.36
N LEU A 97 18.97 17.39 6.04
CA LEU A 97 19.62 18.37 5.16
C LEU A 97 18.97 19.77 5.24
N LEU A 98 17.76 19.86 5.82
CA LEU A 98 17.05 21.12 5.95
C LEU A 98 17.51 21.89 7.20
N PRO A 99 17.50 23.25 7.14
CA PRO A 99 17.84 24.06 8.29
C PRO A 99 16.83 23.86 9.43
N ARG A 100 17.29 24.04 10.64
CA ARG A 100 16.43 24.13 11.82
C ARG A 100 16.08 25.61 12.07
N LEU A 101 14.82 25.85 12.36
CA LEU A 101 14.30 27.19 12.64
C LEU A 101 14.37 27.45 14.15
N SER A 102 14.62 28.71 14.57
CA SER A 102 14.50 29.11 15.98
C SER A 102 13.03 29.05 16.41
N ASP A 103 12.76 28.48 17.58
CA ASP A 103 11.43 28.46 18.20
C ASP A 103 11.06 29.75 18.96
N GLY A 104 11.97 30.73 18.96
CA GLY A 104 11.79 31.99 19.69
C GLY A 104 11.99 31.88 21.22
N ALA A 105 12.14 30.67 21.76
CA ALA A 105 12.38 30.40 23.17
C ALA A 105 13.82 29.93 23.46
N GLY A 106 14.72 30.08 22.47
CA GLY A 106 16.13 29.66 22.56
C GLY A 106 16.39 28.22 22.09
N GLY A 107 15.36 27.50 21.67
CA GLY A 107 15.47 26.18 21.07
C GLY A 107 15.42 26.21 19.53
N THR A 108 15.49 25.04 18.91
CA THR A 108 15.34 24.90 17.46
C THR A 108 14.35 23.78 17.09
N VAL A 109 13.49 24.05 16.13
CA VAL A 109 12.54 23.10 15.58
C VAL A 109 12.88 22.74 14.12
N PRO A 110 12.60 21.52 13.65
CA PRO A 110 12.77 21.19 12.24
C PRO A 110 11.91 22.10 11.36
N MET A 111 12.45 22.54 10.21
CA MET A 111 11.70 23.35 9.24
C MET A 111 10.43 22.64 8.72
N VAL A 112 10.49 21.31 8.59
CA VAL A 112 9.37 20.46 8.15
C VAL A 112 9.09 19.46 9.27
N SER A 113 7.86 19.46 9.79
CA SER A 113 7.45 18.57 10.88
C SER A 113 7.32 17.12 10.40
N ASN A 114 7.28 16.16 11.34
CA ASN A 114 7.03 14.75 11.04
C ASN A 114 5.69 14.52 10.32
N LEU A 115 4.63 15.24 10.71
CA LEU A 115 3.33 15.20 10.04
C LEU A 115 3.44 15.67 8.58
N GLN A 116 4.14 16.78 8.33
CA GLN A 116 4.34 17.29 6.97
C GLN A 116 5.14 16.32 6.11
N TRP A 117 6.19 15.68 6.65
CA TRP A 117 6.92 14.63 5.93
C TRP A 117 6.07 13.42 5.60
N ALA A 118 5.19 12.99 6.52
CA ALA A 118 4.23 11.92 6.25
C ALA A 118 3.29 12.32 5.11
N ILE A 119 2.73 13.53 5.14
CA ILE A 119 1.86 14.07 4.08
C ILE A 119 2.59 14.09 2.74
N ILE A 120 3.79 14.64 2.67
CA ILE A 120 4.58 14.72 1.43
C ILE A 120 4.84 13.33 0.86
N SER A 121 5.40 12.43 1.67
CA SER A 121 5.77 11.09 1.23
C SER A 121 4.56 10.28 0.73
N LEU A 122 3.49 10.24 1.51
CA LEU A 122 2.28 9.49 1.16
C LEU A 122 1.55 10.10 -0.04
N SER A 123 1.55 11.43 -0.18
CA SER A 123 0.95 12.12 -1.33
C SER A 123 1.70 11.83 -2.63
N LEU A 124 3.03 11.80 -2.60
CA LEU A 124 3.86 11.45 -3.76
C LEU A 124 3.70 9.95 -4.11
N PHE A 125 3.70 9.08 -3.10
CA PHE A 125 3.46 7.64 -3.29
C PHE A 125 2.11 7.37 -3.97
N ALA A 126 1.00 7.84 -3.39
CA ALA A 126 -0.34 7.65 -3.96
C ALA A 126 -0.53 8.42 -5.28
N GLY A 127 0.11 9.58 -5.41
CA GLY A 127 0.12 10.40 -6.61
C GLY A 127 0.70 9.66 -7.82
N ALA A 128 1.75 8.86 -7.62
CA ALA A 128 2.34 8.04 -8.68
C ALA A 128 1.35 7.02 -9.26
N PHE A 129 0.50 6.41 -8.41
CA PHE A 129 -0.59 5.55 -8.87
C PHE A 129 -1.70 6.37 -9.55
N ASN A 130 -2.06 7.53 -8.99
CA ASN A 130 -3.10 8.39 -9.54
C ASN A 130 -2.73 8.93 -10.93
N ILE A 131 -1.44 9.19 -11.23
CA ILE A 131 -0.99 9.58 -12.57
C ILE A 131 -1.37 8.51 -13.60
N GLU A 132 -1.13 7.23 -13.30
CA GLU A 132 -1.47 6.12 -14.18
C GLU A 132 -2.98 5.94 -14.33
N ILE A 133 -3.73 6.09 -13.23
CA ILE A 133 -5.19 6.02 -13.22
C ILE A 133 -5.79 7.12 -14.10
N PHE A 134 -5.38 8.38 -13.92
CA PHE A 134 -5.86 9.48 -14.75
C PHE A 134 -5.45 9.33 -16.20
N ARG A 135 -4.22 8.86 -16.48
CA ARG A 135 -3.78 8.60 -17.84
C ARG A 135 -4.67 7.56 -18.54
N SER A 136 -4.97 6.44 -17.86
CA SER A 136 -5.85 5.43 -18.44
C SER A 136 -7.27 5.96 -18.65
N GLY A 137 -7.77 6.80 -17.74
CA GLY A 137 -9.05 7.48 -17.92
C GLY A 137 -9.07 8.41 -19.13
N ILE A 138 -7.97 9.14 -19.38
CA ILE A 138 -7.81 10.00 -20.56
C ILE A 138 -7.75 9.16 -21.86
N GLU A 139 -6.99 8.08 -21.84
CA GLU A 139 -6.85 7.17 -23.00
C GLU A 139 -8.14 6.42 -23.34
N ALA A 140 -9.06 6.25 -22.38
CA ALA A 140 -10.38 5.66 -22.60
C ALA A 140 -11.37 6.61 -23.33
N ILE A 141 -11.05 7.91 -23.44
CA ILE A 141 -11.91 8.87 -24.13
C ILE A 141 -11.70 8.75 -25.64
N PRO A 142 -12.79 8.65 -26.44
CA PRO A 142 -12.69 8.56 -27.89
C PRO A 142 -11.93 9.76 -28.48
N LYS A 143 -11.07 9.50 -29.46
CA LYS A 143 -10.30 10.55 -30.15
C LYS A 143 -11.22 11.59 -30.81
N SER A 144 -12.37 11.17 -31.31
CA SER A 144 -13.40 12.06 -31.87
C SER A 144 -13.85 13.15 -30.90
N THR A 145 -13.93 12.84 -29.60
CA THR A 145 -14.26 13.86 -28.57
C THR A 145 -13.15 14.90 -28.43
N MET A 146 -11.89 14.47 -28.53
CA MET A 146 -10.74 15.39 -28.50
C MET A 146 -10.68 16.26 -29.73
N GLU A 147 -10.96 15.69 -30.89
CA GLU A 147 -11.01 16.38 -32.18
C GLU A 147 -12.17 17.40 -32.24
N ALA A 148 -13.35 17.04 -31.74
CA ALA A 148 -14.50 17.94 -31.63
C ALA A 148 -14.17 19.19 -30.79
N GLY A 149 -13.52 19.03 -29.62
CA GLY A 149 -13.08 20.16 -28.82
C GLY A 149 -12.11 21.09 -29.56
N THR A 150 -11.18 20.51 -30.35
CA THR A 150 -10.24 21.27 -31.18
C THR A 150 -10.96 22.00 -32.31
N SER A 151 -11.96 21.38 -32.95
CA SER A 151 -12.78 21.96 -34.01
C SER A 151 -13.63 23.13 -33.52
N LEU A 152 -13.98 23.17 -32.22
CA LEU A 152 -14.63 24.30 -31.57
C LEU A 152 -13.65 25.43 -31.19
N GLY A 153 -12.39 25.35 -31.62
CA GLY A 153 -11.38 26.37 -31.36
C GLY A 153 -10.78 26.36 -29.95
N LEU A 154 -11.03 25.30 -29.14
CA LEU A 154 -10.47 25.21 -27.82
C LEU A 154 -8.94 24.99 -27.89
N SER A 155 -8.20 25.80 -27.14
CA SER A 155 -6.77 25.54 -26.92
C SER A 155 -6.55 24.18 -26.26
N ARG A 156 -5.33 23.61 -26.35
CA ARG A 156 -4.99 22.33 -25.75
C ARG A 156 -5.31 22.29 -24.25
N TRP A 157 -5.05 23.37 -23.53
CA TRP A 157 -5.36 23.48 -22.11
C TRP A 157 -6.86 23.55 -21.83
N GLN A 158 -7.60 24.35 -22.63
CA GLN A 158 -9.06 24.46 -22.51
C GLN A 158 -9.74 23.13 -22.81
N ASN A 159 -9.33 22.45 -23.89
CA ASN A 159 -9.85 21.10 -24.22
C ASN A 159 -9.56 20.08 -23.10
N TYR A 160 -8.34 20.09 -22.56
CA TYR A 160 -7.99 19.23 -21.42
C TYR A 160 -8.86 19.54 -20.18
N ARG A 161 -8.93 20.83 -19.78
CA ARG A 161 -9.61 21.23 -18.55
C ARG A 161 -11.13 21.09 -18.60
N PHE A 162 -11.75 21.45 -19.72
CA PHE A 162 -13.21 21.56 -19.80
C PHE A 162 -13.88 20.35 -20.45
N VAL A 163 -13.17 19.56 -21.24
CA VAL A 163 -13.73 18.40 -21.94
C VAL A 163 -13.12 17.10 -21.41
N ILE A 164 -11.80 16.93 -21.55
CA ILE A 164 -11.14 15.66 -21.32
C ILE A 164 -11.09 15.32 -19.83
N LEU A 165 -10.62 16.22 -18.98
CA LEU A 165 -10.44 15.95 -17.54
C LEU A 165 -11.75 15.62 -16.82
N PRO A 166 -12.88 16.35 -17.01
CA PRO A 166 -14.14 15.98 -16.38
C PRO A 166 -14.66 14.60 -16.81
N MET A 167 -14.46 14.22 -18.07
CA MET A 167 -14.84 12.89 -18.57
C MET A 167 -13.89 11.81 -18.01
N ALA A 168 -12.57 12.06 -18.04
CA ALA A 168 -11.57 11.13 -17.52
C ALA A 168 -11.78 10.84 -16.03
N ILE A 169 -12.06 11.87 -15.20
CA ILE A 169 -12.37 11.69 -13.78
C ILE A 169 -13.53 10.71 -13.59
N ARG A 170 -14.60 10.84 -14.35
CA ARG A 170 -15.78 9.96 -14.24
C ARG A 170 -15.44 8.52 -14.61
N VAL A 171 -14.65 8.32 -15.67
CA VAL A 171 -14.22 6.98 -16.12
C VAL A 171 -13.28 6.32 -15.12
N CYS A 172 -12.33 7.07 -14.56
CA CYS A 172 -11.33 6.53 -13.64
C CYS A 172 -11.77 6.51 -12.17
N LEU A 173 -12.94 7.05 -11.84
CA LEU A 173 -13.40 7.19 -10.45
C LEU A 173 -13.40 5.88 -9.64
N PRO A 174 -13.83 4.70 -10.17
CA PRO A 174 -13.75 3.45 -9.45
C PRO A 174 -12.30 3.04 -9.12
N ALA A 175 -11.38 3.19 -10.08
CA ALA A 175 -9.96 2.89 -9.89
C ALA A 175 -9.31 3.87 -8.90
N LEU A 176 -9.64 5.16 -9.03
CA LEU A 176 -9.21 6.20 -8.11
C LEU A 176 -9.70 5.90 -6.69
N GLY A 177 -10.98 5.56 -6.53
CA GLY A 177 -11.58 5.21 -5.24
C GLY A 177 -10.83 4.10 -4.52
N ASN A 178 -10.47 3.03 -5.22
CA ASN A 178 -9.67 1.95 -4.65
C ASN A 178 -8.27 2.41 -4.20
N ASN A 179 -7.60 3.26 -4.99
CA ASN A 179 -6.30 3.80 -4.59
C ASN A 179 -6.42 4.71 -3.35
N LEU A 180 -7.48 5.53 -3.26
CA LEU A 180 -7.74 6.38 -2.09
C LEU A 180 -8.04 5.56 -0.83
N VAL A 181 -8.79 4.47 -0.95
CA VAL A 181 -9.01 3.52 0.16
C VAL A 181 -7.68 2.90 0.62
N ASN A 182 -6.80 2.52 -0.32
CA ASN A 182 -5.48 2.02 0.02
C ASN A 182 -4.62 3.09 0.70
N LEU A 183 -4.70 4.35 0.25
CA LEU A 183 -3.99 5.47 0.87
C LEU A 183 -4.40 5.65 2.34
N VAL A 184 -5.70 5.68 2.64
CA VAL A 184 -6.19 5.79 4.03
C VAL A 184 -5.68 4.64 4.90
N LYS A 185 -5.63 3.41 4.38
CA LYS A 185 -5.05 2.28 5.11
C LYS A 185 -3.54 2.40 5.31
N THR A 186 -2.86 3.16 4.47
CA THR A 186 -1.41 3.36 4.52
C THR A 186 -0.99 4.52 5.43
N THR A 187 -1.94 5.41 5.81
CA THR A 187 -1.63 6.57 6.69
C THR A 187 -1.07 6.16 8.05
N ASN A 188 -1.40 4.96 8.54
CA ASN A 188 -0.84 4.41 9.78
C ASN A 188 0.69 4.20 9.74
N LEU A 189 1.33 4.22 8.56
CA LEU A 189 2.79 4.20 8.47
C LEU A 189 3.44 5.47 9.03
N ALA A 190 2.69 6.56 9.16
CA ALA A 190 3.15 7.78 9.82
C ALA A 190 3.52 7.56 11.31
N TYR A 191 2.98 6.49 11.92
CA TYR A 191 3.43 5.96 13.20
C TYR A 191 4.96 5.84 13.30
N ALA A 192 5.61 5.38 12.23
CA ALA A 192 7.03 5.08 12.19
C ALA A 192 7.95 6.30 12.38
N ILE A 193 7.43 7.51 12.12
CA ILE A 193 8.11 8.79 12.37
C ILE A 193 7.44 9.58 13.49
N ALA A 194 6.82 8.87 14.43
CA ALA A 194 6.21 9.44 15.64
C ALA A 194 5.13 10.51 15.37
N VAL A 195 4.37 10.38 14.29
CA VAL A 195 3.14 11.16 14.10
C VAL A 195 2.08 10.60 15.05
N PRO A 196 1.47 11.43 15.94
CA PRO A 196 0.53 10.95 16.96
C PRO A 196 -0.87 10.67 16.38
N GLU A 197 -0.90 9.88 15.30
CA GLU A 197 -2.13 9.37 14.70
C GLU A 197 -2.72 8.22 15.55
N LEU A 198 -3.85 7.66 15.14
CA LEU A 198 -4.64 6.73 15.93
C LEU A 198 -3.86 5.50 16.43
N LEU A 199 -3.02 4.88 15.57
CA LEU A 199 -2.23 3.70 15.94
C LEU A 199 -1.12 4.07 16.94
N TYR A 200 -0.49 5.23 16.76
CA TYR A 200 0.54 5.73 17.67
C TYR A 200 -0.03 5.97 19.07
N VAL A 201 -1.16 6.67 19.14
CA VAL A 201 -1.85 6.94 20.40
C VAL A 201 -2.32 5.65 21.07
N ALA A 202 -2.89 4.72 20.30
CA ALA A 202 -3.30 3.42 20.80
C ALA A 202 -2.12 2.68 21.44
N LYS A 203 -0.93 2.71 20.81
CA LYS A 203 0.28 2.09 21.37
C LYS A 203 0.68 2.72 22.70
N GLN A 204 0.59 4.03 22.84
CA GLN A 204 0.85 4.70 24.12
C GLN A 204 -0.14 4.20 25.20
N ILE A 205 -1.44 4.20 24.90
CA ILE A 205 -2.47 3.79 25.86
C ILE A 205 -2.26 2.34 26.32
N TRP A 206 -2.01 1.39 25.40
CA TRP A 206 -1.80 0.01 25.84
C TRP A 206 -0.48 -0.20 26.59
N GLY A 207 0.52 0.67 26.35
CA GLY A 207 1.75 0.69 27.13
C GLY A 207 1.51 1.15 28.58
N ASP A 208 0.64 2.14 28.77
CA ASP A 208 0.29 2.72 30.07
C ASP A 208 -0.69 1.82 30.85
N SER A 209 -1.70 1.28 30.16
CA SER A 209 -2.87 0.61 30.78
C SER A 209 -2.91 -0.91 30.59
N THR A 210 -1.88 -1.51 29.96
CA THR A 210 -1.74 -2.95 29.67
C THR A 210 -2.93 -3.60 28.93
N ASN A 211 -3.77 -2.79 28.26
CA ASN A 211 -5.00 -3.20 27.57
C ASN A 211 -4.77 -3.43 26.06
N VAL A 212 -3.69 -4.15 25.72
CA VAL A 212 -3.23 -4.38 24.33
C VAL A 212 -4.35 -4.93 23.46
N ARG A 213 -5.05 -5.96 23.93
CA ARG A 213 -6.10 -6.65 23.17
C ARG A 213 -7.24 -5.71 22.81
N GLU A 214 -7.74 -4.95 23.78
CA GLU A 214 -8.85 -4.03 23.63
C GLU A 214 -8.51 -2.89 22.65
N MET A 215 -7.33 -2.29 22.82
CA MET A 215 -6.85 -1.22 21.95
C MET A 215 -6.60 -1.71 20.53
N MET A 216 -6.09 -2.93 20.33
CA MET A 216 -5.89 -3.50 19.00
C MET A 216 -7.20 -3.68 18.24
N PHE A 217 -8.23 -4.24 18.90
CA PHE A 217 -9.55 -4.36 18.29
C PHE A 217 -10.20 -2.99 18.04
N PHE A 218 -10.04 -2.05 18.97
CA PHE A 218 -10.52 -0.69 18.77
C PHE A 218 -9.90 -0.05 17.51
N VAL A 219 -8.59 -0.10 17.37
CA VAL A 219 -7.88 0.44 16.19
C VAL A 219 -8.36 -0.24 14.91
N LEU A 220 -8.49 -1.57 14.92
CA LEU A 220 -8.99 -2.32 13.77
C LEU A 220 -10.37 -1.82 13.33
N PHE A 221 -11.31 -1.74 14.27
CA PHE A 221 -12.68 -1.28 13.97
C PHE A 221 -12.73 0.19 13.59
N ALA A 222 -11.93 1.05 14.20
CA ALA A 222 -11.86 2.47 13.84
C ALA A 222 -11.37 2.68 12.40
N TYR A 223 -10.32 1.97 11.98
CA TYR A 223 -9.88 2.03 10.58
C TYR A 223 -10.90 1.41 9.61
N LEU A 224 -11.52 0.29 9.98
CA LEU A 224 -12.61 -0.29 9.17
C LEU A 224 -13.77 0.69 9.00
N PHE A 225 -14.12 1.42 10.05
CA PHE A 225 -15.13 2.46 10.01
C PHE A 225 -14.73 3.61 9.07
N LEU A 226 -13.48 4.11 9.17
CA LEU A 226 -12.97 5.15 8.26
C LEU A 226 -13.02 4.69 6.80
N VAL A 227 -12.58 3.46 6.52
CA VAL A 227 -12.65 2.87 5.18
C VAL A 227 -14.09 2.73 4.71
N PHE A 228 -14.99 2.26 5.57
CA PHE A 228 -16.42 2.13 5.24
C PHE A 228 -17.04 3.48 4.87
N VAL A 229 -16.79 4.52 5.66
CA VAL A 229 -17.28 5.88 5.40
C VAL A 229 -16.72 6.40 4.06
N LEU A 230 -15.42 6.23 3.82
CA LEU A 230 -14.80 6.65 2.56
C LEU A 230 -15.42 5.92 1.36
N VAL A 231 -15.59 4.60 1.45
CA VAL A 231 -16.21 3.79 0.38
C VAL A 231 -17.65 4.23 0.14
N ALA A 232 -18.43 4.54 1.20
CA ALA A 232 -19.79 5.04 1.07
C ALA A 232 -19.83 6.40 0.35
N ILE A 233 -18.93 7.32 0.70
CA ILE A 233 -18.79 8.63 0.04
C ILE A 233 -18.41 8.44 -1.44
N LEU A 234 -17.44 7.59 -1.73
CA LEU A 234 -16.99 7.33 -3.11
C LEU A 234 -18.11 6.74 -3.96
N HIS A 235 -18.85 5.74 -3.46
CA HIS A 235 -20.01 5.19 -4.16
C HIS A 235 -21.13 6.22 -4.37
N TRP A 236 -21.33 7.14 -3.41
CA TRP A 236 -22.29 8.22 -3.59
C TRP A 236 -21.84 9.16 -4.71
N ILE A 237 -20.54 9.55 -4.76
CA ILE A 237 -19.96 10.37 -5.82
C ILE A 237 -20.07 9.65 -7.18
N GLU A 238 -19.73 8.38 -7.26
CA GLU A 238 -19.83 7.54 -8.47
C GLU A 238 -21.26 7.57 -9.04
N ARG A 239 -22.26 7.35 -8.19
CA ARG A 239 -23.66 7.37 -8.62
C ARG A 239 -24.11 8.75 -9.13
N ARG A 240 -23.61 9.83 -8.51
CA ARG A 240 -23.93 11.21 -8.91
C ARG A 240 -23.25 11.62 -10.22
N LEU A 241 -22.06 11.11 -10.48
CA LEU A 241 -21.25 11.45 -11.65
C LEU A 241 -21.40 10.45 -12.82
N ALA A 242 -22.17 9.37 -12.66
CA ALA A 242 -22.38 8.37 -13.70
C ALA A 242 -22.93 9.03 -14.98
N ILE A 243 -22.31 8.73 -16.15
CA ILE A 243 -22.79 9.19 -17.45
C ILE A 243 -23.73 8.10 -18.01
N PRO A 244 -25.01 8.40 -18.26
CA PRO A 244 -25.91 7.47 -18.91
C PRO A 244 -25.36 7.02 -20.28
N GLY A 245 -25.25 5.72 -20.51
CA GLY A 245 -24.74 5.16 -21.78
C GLY A 245 -23.21 5.09 -21.92
N PHE A 246 -22.44 5.70 -21.01
CA PHE A 246 -20.98 5.56 -20.98
C PHE A 246 -20.57 4.71 -19.79
N GLY A 247 -19.99 3.56 -20.02
CA GLY A 247 -19.53 2.68 -18.92
C GLY A 247 -20.63 1.87 -18.22
N GLN A 248 -21.89 1.85 -18.72
CA GLN A 248 -22.97 1.06 -18.11
C GLN A 248 -22.73 -0.45 -18.16
N ASP A 249 -21.92 -0.93 -19.09
CA ASP A 249 -21.45 -2.32 -19.10
C ASP A 249 -20.32 -2.58 -18.10
N ALA A 250 -19.58 -1.56 -17.71
CA ALA A 250 -18.61 -1.61 -16.61
C ALA A 250 -19.29 -1.69 -15.22
N GLY A 251 -20.51 -1.19 -15.08
CA GLY A 251 -21.28 -1.22 -13.82
C GLY A 251 -21.93 -2.56 -13.49
N LYS A 252 -22.11 -3.45 -14.48
CA LYS A 252 -22.55 -4.85 -14.26
C LYS A 252 -21.38 -5.79 -13.93
N GLN A 253 -20.18 -5.42 -14.30
CA GLN A 253 -18.94 -5.98 -13.79
C GLN A 253 -18.39 -4.95 -12.81
N MET A 254 -18.57 -5.15 -11.48
CA MET A 254 -17.73 -4.43 -10.51
C MET A 254 -16.29 -4.57 -11.00
N PRO A 255 -15.54 -3.47 -11.23
CA PRO A 255 -14.12 -3.58 -11.53
C PRO A 255 -13.51 -4.41 -10.42
N GLN A 256 -13.03 -5.59 -10.78
CA GLN A 256 -12.36 -6.45 -9.82
C GLN A 256 -11.01 -5.83 -9.53
N LEU A 257 -10.35 -6.19 -8.43
CA LEU A 257 -8.99 -5.73 -8.12
C LEU A 257 -8.01 -5.96 -9.30
N SER A 258 -8.32 -6.93 -10.19
CA SER A 258 -7.67 -7.15 -11.47
C SER A 258 -7.86 -6.00 -12.47
N ASP A 259 -9.02 -5.30 -12.42
CA ASP A 259 -9.32 -4.17 -13.32
C ASP A 259 -8.80 -2.85 -12.74
N VAL A 260 -8.55 -2.83 -11.43
CA VAL A 260 -7.99 -1.67 -10.69
C VAL A 260 -6.48 -1.66 -10.72
N MET A 261 -5.85 -2.80 -10.88
CA MET A 261 -4.47 -2.88 -11.32
C MET A 261 -4.46 -2.57 -12.81
N VAL A 262 -4.67 -1.27 -13.12
CA VAL A 262 -4.60 -0.74 -14.48
C VAL A 262 -3.43 -1.40 -15.19
N PRO A 263 -3.66 -2.11 -16.31
CA PRO A 263 -2.55 -2.61 -17.12
C PRO A 263 -1.66 -1.41 -17.37
N VAL A 264 -0.42 -1.46 -16.89
CA VAL A 264 0.53 -0.39 -17.18
C VAL A 264 0.66 -0.39 -18.69
N PRO A 265 0.09 0.62 -19.41
CA PRO A 265 0.17 0.64 -20.84
C PRO A 265 1.63 0.58 -21.21
N SER A 266 1.89 -0.11 -22.29
CA SER A 266 3.22 -0.28 -22.84
C SER A 266 3.90 1.08 -22.99
N MET A 267 4.74 1.46 -22.01
CA MET A 267 5.82 2.36 -22.36
C MET A 267 6.58 1.72 -23.51
N PRO A 268 6.95 2.47 -24.56
CA PRO A 268 7.89 1.96 -25.54
C PRO A 268 9.05 1.38 -24.74
N ALA A 269 9.43 0.15 -25.04
CA ALA A 269 10.42 -0.60 -24.32
C ALA A 269 11.63 0.31 -24.07
N ALA A 270 11.75 0.83 -22.85
CA ALA A 270 12.93 1.53 -22.42
C ALA A 270 13.97 0.41 -22.27
N GLY A 271 14.68 0.15 -23.35
CA GLY A 271 15.75 -0.84 -23.39
C GLY A 271 16.79 -0.57 -22.31
N GLY A 272 17.70 -1.50 -22.07
CA GLY A 272 18.74 -1.49 -21.04
C GLY A 272 19.34 -0.14 -20.60
N PRO A 273 19.44 0.91 -21.48
CA PRO A 273 19.92 2.23 -21.06
C PRO A 273 19.00 2.98 -20.08
N ALA A 274 17.71 2.61 -19.94
CA ALA A 274 16.84 3.31 -18.98
C ALA A 274 17.09 2.88 -17.54
N ILE A 275 17.38 1.62 -17.30
CA ILE A 275 17.78 1.11 -15.98
C ILE A 275 19.10 1.75 -15.57
N ALA A 276 20.09 1.78 -16.49
CA ALA A 276 21.38 2.40 -16.23
C ALA A 276 21.27 3.91 -15.93
N ARG A 277 20.37 4.63 -16.61
CA ARG A 277 20.12 6.06 -16.35
C ARG A 277 19.35 6.30 -15.04
N MET A 278 18.44 5.43 -14.66
CA MET A 278 17.75 5.51 -13.35
C MET A 278 18.71 5.14 -12.22
N LEU A 279 19.56 4.13 -12.40
CA LEU A 279 20.65 3.83 -11.48
C LEU A 279 21.62 5.01 -11.37
N LEU A 280 21.93 5.68 -12.48
CA LEU A 280 22.77 6.88 -12.50
C LEU A 280 22.10 8.06 -11.73
N LEU A 281 20.82 8.32 -11.93
CA LEU A 281 20.09 9.35 -11.18
C LEU A 281 20.04 9.00 -9.69
N PHE A 282 19.90 7.74 -9.34
CA PHE A 282 19.90 7.26 -7.97
C PHE A 282 21.31 7.37 -7.35
N VAL A 283 22.34 7.04 -8.10
CA VAL A 283 23.76 7.23 -7.72
C VAL A 283 24.10 8.71 -7.57
N ILE A 284 23.56 9.58 -8.44
CA ILE A 284 23.70 11.04 -8.31
C ILE A 284 23.00 11.54 -7.05
N MET A 285 21.82 11.02 -6.71
CA MET A 285 21.06 11.38 -5.51
C MET A 285 21.79 10.91 -4.23
N ILE A 286 22.38 9.70 -4.25
CA ILE A 286 23.26 9.20 -3.18
C ILE A 286 24.54 10.02 -3.12
N GLY A 287 25.15 10.31 -4.26
CA GLY A 287 26.37 11.12 -4.37
C GLY A 287 26.18 12.55 -3.89
N PHE A 288 25.04 13.17 -4.21
CA PHE A 288 24.72 14.51 -3.72
C PHE A 288 24.52 14.54 -2.20
N GLY A 289 23.83 13.53 -1.62
CA GLY A 289 23.75 13.38 -0.17
C GLY A 289 25.12 13.15 0.49
N ALA A 290 26.00 12.38 -0.14
CA ALA A 290 27.36 12.12 0.34
C ALA A 290 28.29 13.32 0.22
N THR A 291 28.20 14.12 -0.86
CA THR A 291 29.04 15.32 -1.05
C THR A 291 28.66 16.46 -0.09
N VAL A 292 27.37 16.63 0.23
CA VAL A 292 26.93 17.61 1.24
C VAL A 292 27.39 17.18 2.64
N ALA A 293 27.42 15.87 2.93
CA ALA A 293 27.95 15.34 4.20
C ALA A 293 29.47 15.50 4.34
N LEU A 294 30.23 15.38 3.26
CA LEU A 294 31.70 15.54 3.25
C LEU A 294 32.14 16.99 3.51
N ALA A 295 31.29 17.99 3.23
CA ALA A 295 31.63 19.40 3.43
C ALA A 295 31.59 19.85 4.89
N GLN A 296 31.15 19.01 5.84
CA GLN A 296 30.88 19.42 7.23
C GLN A 296 31.78 18.76 8.30
N THR A 297 32.72 17.88 7.97
CA THR A 297 33.47 17.15 9.02
C THR A 297 34.98 17.33 8.98
N GLY A 298 35.54 17.90 10.07
CA GLY A 298 36.97 18.12 10.29
C GLY A 298 37.74 16.96 10.95
N THR A 299 37.22 15.69 10.92
CA THR A 299 37.93 14.50 11.45
C THR A 299 37.81 13.33 10.48
N PRO A 300 38.84 12.45 10.36
CA PRO A 300 38.81 11.31 9.44
C PRO A 300 37.88 10.20 9.94
N LYS A 301 36.60 10.41 9.85
CA LYS A 301 35.58 9.37 10.04
C LYS A 301 35.36 8.64 8.71
N ALA A 302 35.11 7.33 8.76
CA ALA A 302 34.80 6.54 7.57
C ALA A 302 33.69 7.22 6.73
N SER A 303 33.90 7.31 5.42
CA SER A 303 32.94 7.91 4.50
C SER A 303 31.65 7.08 4.45
N ALA A 304 30.53 7.69 4.03
CA ALA A 304 29.27 6.96 3.88
C ALA A 304 29.38 5.76 2.92
N ALA A 305 30.23 5.88 1.89
CA ALA A 305 30.49 4.77 0.95
C ALA A 305 31.24 3.62 1.63
N GLU A 306 32.26 3.90 2.43
CA GLU A 306 33.01 2.89 3.20
C GLU A 306 32.11 2.18 4.21
N VAL A 307 31.26 2.92 4.91
CA VAL A 307 30.27 2.34 5.84
C VAL A 307 29.30 1.44 5.09
N LEU A 308 28.73 1.89 3.97
CA LEU A 308 27.84 1.07 3.16
C LEU A 308 28.52 -0.21 2.66
N ILE A 309 29.75 -0.13 2.14
CA ILE A 309 30.50 -1.30 1.66
C ILE A 309 30.75 -2.28 2.79
N ARG A 310 31.17 -1.78 3.97
CA ARG A 310 31.42 -2.60 5.18
C ARG A 310 30.19 -3.37 5.62
N TRP A 311 29.04 -2.72 5.68
CA TRP A 311 27.81 -3.28 6.22
C TRP A 311 26.87 -3.88 5.15
N MET A 312 27.23 -3.77 3.86
CA MET A 312 26.44 -4.30 2.73
C MET A 312 26.06 -5.78 2.89
N PRO A 313 26.96 -6.70 3.30
CA PRO A 313 26.57 -8.11 3.47
C PRO A 313 25.45 -8.30 4.50
N LEU A 314 25.50 -7.55 5.63
CA LEU A 314 24.48 -7.62 6.68
C LEU A 314 23.14 -7.05 6.18
N LEU A 315 23.16 -5.91 5.50
CA LEU A 315 21.96 -5.26 4.95
C LEU A 315 21.31 -6.14 3.87
N LEU A 316 22.11 -6.76 3.00
CA LEU A 316 21.61 -7.70 1.98
C LEU A 316 21.06 -8.98 2.61
N TRP A 317 21.63 -9.46 3.71
CA TRP A 317 21.04 -10.56 4.48
C TRP A 317 19.67 -10.20 5.02
N GLY A 318 19.51 -9.01 5.62
CA GLY A 318 18.21 -8.50 6.06
C GLY A 318 17.22 -8.38 4.91
N PHE A 319 17.68 -7.92 3.73
CA PHE A 319 16.85 -7.86 2.53
C PHE A 319 16.43 -9.25 2.03
N ALA A 320 17.33 -10.23 2.03
CA ALA A 320 16.99 -11.62 1.69
C ALA A 320 15.93 -12.18 2.65
N PHE A 321 15.97 -11.79 3.92
CA PHE A 321 14.95 -12.16 4.90
C PHE A 321 13.58 -11.53 4.59
N ASN A 322 13.53 -10.27 4.15
CA ASN A 322 12.29 -9.65 3.65
C ASN A 322 11.71 -10.45 2.46
N ILE A 323 12.55 -10.89 1.52
CA ILE A 323 12.11 -11.73 0.40
C ILE A 323 11.55 -13.06 0.91
N LEU A 324 12.22 -13.71 1.86
CA LEU A 324 11.75 -14.96 2.46
C LEU A 324 10.36 -14.79 3.11
N ILE A 325 10.18 -13.73 3.92
CA ILE A 325 8.89 -13.41 4.53
C ILE A 325 7.82 -13.21 3.45
N SER A 326 8.13 -12.49 2.37
CA SER A 326 7.18 -12.22 1.29
C SER A 326 6.74 -13.49 0.56
N ILE A 327 7.68 -14.38 0.24
CA ILE A 327 7.40 -15.66 -0.41
C ILE A 327 6.55 -16.56 0.50
N ALA A 328 6.92 -16.67 1.78
CA ALA A 328 6.20 -17.48 2.75
C ALA A 328 4.76 -16.95 2.97
N ALA A 329 4.59 -15.63 3.13
CA ALA A 329 3.28 -15.01 3.28
C ALA A 329 2.39 -15.21 2.04
N MET A 330 2.99 -15.08 0.83
CA MET A 330 2.27 -15.36 -0.42
C MET A 330 1.89 -16.83 -0.55
N ALA A 331 2.76 -17.76 -0.18
CA ALA A 331 2.45 -19.19 -0.22
C ALA A 331 1.29 -19.52 0.72
N VAL A 332 1.40 -19.16 2.00
CA VAL A 332 0.37 -19.42 3.02
C VAL A 332 -0.96 -18.74 2.65
N GLY A 333 -0.89 -17.45 2.30
CA GLY A 333 -2.08 -16.67 1.95
C GLY A 333 -2.76 -17.17 0.67
N THR A 334 -1.99 -17.65 -0.34
CA THR A 334 -2.56 -18.21 -1.57
C THR A 334 -3.23 -19.56 -1.29
N VAL A 335 -2.58 -20.45 -0.53
CA VAL A 335 -3.16 -21.75 -0.15
C VAL A 335 -4.48 -21.56 0.62
N ALA A 336 -4.54 -20.59 1.53
CA ALA A 336 -5.77 -20.25 2.25
C ALA A 336 -6.79 -19.50 1.37
N GLY A 337 -6.33 -18.63 0.47
CA GLY A 337 -7.19 -17.77 -0.34
C GLY A 337 -7.98 -18.50 -1.44
N VAL A 338 -7.39 -19.55 -2.04
CA VAL A 338 -8.06 -20.33 -3.09
C VAL A 338 -9.36 -20.97 -2.58
N PRO A 339 -9.39 -21.74 -1.49
CA PRO A 339 -10.63 -22.32 -0.98
C PRO A 339 -11.64 -21.27 -0.51
N VAL A 340 -11.16 -20.15 0.08
CA VAL A 340 -12.04 -19.03 0.46
C VAL A 340 -12.68 -18.41 -0.78
N GLY A 341 -11.93 -18.22 -1.87
CA GLY A 341 -12.45 -17.71 -3.15
C GLY A 341 -13.49 -18.62 -3.79
N ILE A 342 -13.25 -19.93 -3.78
CA ILE A 342 -14.23 -20.93 -4.24
C ILE A 342 -15.46 -20.92 -3.32
N GLY A 343 -15.27 -20.82 -2.01
CA GLY A 343 -16.36 -20.73 -1.02
C GLY A 343 -17.29 -19.54 -1.24
N GLN A 344 -16.77 -18.41 -1.75
CA GLN A 344 -17.60 -17.24 -2.12
C GLN A 344 -18.58 -17.53 -3.28
N LEU A 345 -18.34 -18.57 -4.07
CA LEU A 345 -19.19 -19.02 -5.18
C LEU A 345 -20.09 -20.19 -4.79
N SER A 346 -20.03 -20.66 -3.53
CA SER A 346 -20.81 -21.78 -3.02
C SER A 346 -22.32 -21.52 -3.11
N GLN A 347 -23.08 -22.59 -3.34
CA GLN A 347 -24.54 -22.58 -3.23
C GLN A 347 -25.01 -22.46 -1.78
N TRP A 348 -24.22 -22.95 -0.83
CA TRP A 348 -24.53 -22.87 0.60
C TRP A 348 -24.41 -21.43 1.07
N LYS A 349 -25.55 -20.85 1.45
CA LYS A 349 -25.64 -19.43 1.85
C LYS A 349 -24.71 -19.08 3.01
N VAL A 350 -24.59 -19.95 4.01
CA VAL A 350 -23.76 -19.73 5.18
C VAL A 350 -22.27 -19.66 4.79
N LEU A 351 -21.78 -20.63 4.01
CA LEU A 351 -20.40 -20.66 3.54
C LEU A 351 -20.09 -19.45 2.66
N ARG A 352 -21.00 -19.11 1.74
CA ARG A 352 -20.84 -17.95 0.85
C ARG A 352 -20.80 -16.63 1.61
N ILE A 353 -21.64 -16.44 2.63
CA ILE A 353 -21.66 -15.22 3.44
C ILE A 353 -20.41 -15.17 4.33
N GLY A 354 -20.08 -16.25 5.02
CA GLY A 354 -18.92 -16.31 5.92
C GLY A 354 -17.60 -16.02 5.18
N THR A 355 -17.38 -16.66 4.01
CA THR A 355 -16.18 -16.40 3.20
C THR A 355 -16.13 -14.97 2.65
N ARG A 356 -17.26 -14.37 2.28
CA ARG A 356 -17.32 -12.97 1.86
C ARG A 356 -17.01 -12.00 3.01
N VAL A 357 -17.60 -12.23 4.19
CA VAL A 357 -17.34 -11.41 5.37
C VAL A 357 -15.88 -11.47 5.75
N ALA A 358 -15.29 -12.67 5.83
CA ALA A 358 -13.86 -12.84 6.13
C ALA A 358 -12.98 -12.12 5.09
N THR A 359 -13.30 -12.28 3.79
CA THR A 359 -12.57 -11.60 2.72
C THR A 359 -12.65 -10.07 2.89
N GLN A 360 -13.83 -9.50 3.10
CA GLN A 360 -13.97 -8.05 3.23
C GLN A 360 -13.30 -7.52 4.50
N LEU A 361 -13.35 -8.25 5.61
CA LEU A 361 -12.68 -7.90 6.84
C LEU A 361 -11.16 -7.75 6.61
N PHE A 362 -10.49 -8.81 6.18
CA PHE A 362 -9.02 -8.80 6.03
C PHE A 362 -8.54 -7.95 4.84
N ARG A 363 -9.32 -7.83 3.78
CA ARG A 363 -9.00 -6.97 2.64
C ARG A 363 -9.05 -5.49 2.99
N ASN A 364 -10.04 -5.07 3.79
CA ASN A 364 -10.23 -3.66 4.14
C ASN A 364 -9.46 -3.23 5.40
N SER A 365 -8.89 -4.18 6.14
CA SER A 365 -8.03 -3.88 7.30
C SER A 365 -6.68 -3.32 6.85
N PRO A 366 -6.11 -2.36 7.59
CA PRO A 366 -4.72 -1.93 7.38
C PRO A 366 -3.75 -3.06 7.70
N TRP A 367 -2.77 -3.28 6.82
CA TRP A 367 -1.84 -4.41 6.96
C TRP A 367 -0.97 -4.32 8.22
N LEU A 368 -0.55 -3.11 8.59
CA LEU A 368 0.22 -2.89 9.81
C LEU A 368 -0.58 -3.24 11.07
N VAL A 369 -1.88 -2.91 11.10
CA VAL A 369 -2.76 -3.29 12.23
C VAL A 369 -2.90 -4.81 12.34
N LEU A 370 -3.04 -5.51 11.21
CA LEU A 370 -3.06 -6.99 11.19
C LEU A 370 -1.74 -7.59 11.69
N LEU A 371 -0.60 -6.98 11.35
CA LEU A 371 0.70 -7.38 11.89
C LEU A 371 0.74 -7.23 13.41
N PHE A 372 0.33 -6.08 13.93
CA PHE A 372 0.26 -5.86 15.38
C PHE A 372 -0.65 -6.88 16.06
N LEU A 373 -1.84 -7.14 15.51
CA LEU A 373 -2.75 -8.16 16.02
C LEU A 373 -2.06 -9.54 16.10
N CYS A 374 -1.39 -9.96 15.02
CA CYS A 374 -0.73 -11.27 15.01
C CYS A 374 0.46 -11.33 15.97
N VAL A 375 1.28 -10.28 16.06
CA VAL A 375 2.48 -10.29 16.90
C VAL A 375 2.13 -10.22 18.39
N PHE A 376 1.16 -9.40 18.77
CA PHE A 376 0.84 -9.17 20.17
C PHE A 376 -0.23 -10.11 20.75
N LEU A 377 -1.17 -10.62 19.93
CA LEU A 377 -2.23 -11.51 20.44
C LEU A 377 -1.88 -13.00 20.36
N ILE A 378 -0.96 -13.40 19.46
CA ILE A 378 -0.56 -14.78 19.33
C ILE A 378 0.57 -15.08 20.33
N PRO A 379 0.49 -16.18 21.11
CA PRO A 379 1.53 -16.57 22.07
C PRO A 379 2.89 -16.79 21.39
N PHE A 380 3.97 -16.63 22.16
CA PHE A 380 5.33 -16.94 21.69
C PHE A 380 5.63 -18.43 21.63
N GLU A 381 4.85 -19.25 22.30
CA GLU A 381 4.93 -20.71 22.25
C GLU A 381 3.54 -21.34 22.35
N PHE A 382 3.36 -22.44 21.66
CA PHE A 382 2.20 -23.31 21.80
C PHE A 382 2.62 -24.61 22.54
N ARG A 383 1.76 -25.06 23.43
CA ARG A 383 1.93 -26.36 24.09
C ARG A 383 0.90 -27.34 23.54
N ILE A 384 1.34 -28.21 22.64
CA ILE A 384 0.47 -29.21 22.00
C ILE A 384 1.02 -30.58 22.34
N PHE A 385 0.24 -31.44 22.99
CA PHE A 385 0.62 -32.79 23.41
C PHE A 385 1.92 -32.85 24.23
N GLY A 386 2.17 -31.84 25.09
CA GLY A 386 3.40 -31.76 25.90
C GLY A 386 4.63 -31.19 25.16
N LEU A 387 4.58 -31.03 23.88
CA LEU A 387 5.63 -30.41 23.08
C LEU A 387 5.51 -28.86 23.12
N ARG A 388 6.64 -28.19 23.37
CA ARG A 388 6.74 -26.74 23.27
C ARG A 388 7.12 -26.36 21.83
N ILE A 389 6.23 -25.76 21.12
CA ILE A 389 6.44 -25.28 19.72
C ILE A 389 6.65 -23.78 19.80
N PRO A 390 7.88 -23.26 19.60
CA PRO A 390 8.14 -21.83 19.58
C PRO A 390 7.47 -21.19 18.34
N PHE A 391 6.85 -20.04 18.53
CA PHE A 391 6.24 -19.26 17.45
C PHE A 391 6.83 -17.84 17.46
N PRO A 392 8.00 -17.65 16.83
CA PRO A 392 8.75 -16.40 16.88
C PRO A 392 8.05 -15.28 16.08
N ASP A 393 8.42 -14.02 16.33
CA ASP A 393 7.76 -12.85 15.75
C ASP A 393 7.80 -12.81 14.22
N TRP A 394 8.86 -13.31 13.59
CA TRP A 394 8.89 -13.43 12.14
C TRP A 394 7.83 -14.40 11.59
N ALA A 395 7.52 -15.47 12.30
CA ALA A 395 6.47 -16.41 11.90
C ALA A 395 5.07 -15.77 12.07
N LYS A 396 4.89 -14.99 13.16
CA LYS A 396 3.67 -14.20 13.37
C LYS A 396 3.52 -13.11 12.29
N ALA A 397 4.63 -12.48 11.87
CA ALA A 397 4.62 -11.52 10.78
C ALA A 397 4.22 -12.16 9.44
N ILE A 398 4.75 -13.38 9.13
CA ILE A 398 4.31 -14.14 7.95
C ILE A 398 2.79 -14.38 7.99
N LEU A 399 2.26 -14.80 9.15
CA LEU A 399 0.83 -15.00 9.33
C LEU A 399 0.06 -13.67 9.13
N GLY A 400 0.53 -12.56 9.74
CA GLY A 400 -0.07 -11.24 9.61
C GLY A 400 -0.15 -10.75 8.15
N PHE A 401 0.90 -10.98 7.36
CA PHE A 401 0.87 -10.69 5.92
C PHE A 401 0.05 -11.69 5.11
N SER A 402 -0.06 -12.94 5.55
CA SER A 402 -0.85 -13.94 4.84
C SER A 402 -2.36 -13.67 4.86
N LEU A 403 -2.88 -12.98 5.88
CA LEU A 403 -4.30 -12.62 5.98
C LEU A 403 -4.78 -11.71 4.84
N PRO A 404 -4.15 -10.55 4.57
CA PRO A 404 -4.50 -9.75 3.41
C PRO A 404 -4.20 -10.44 2.08
N VAL A 405 -3.16 -11.28 2.00
CA VAL A 405 -2.90 -12.12 0.82
C VAL A 405 -4.04 -13.08 0.57
N MET A 406 -4.49 -13.81 1.59
CA MET A 406 -5.66 -14.71 1.53
C MET A 406 -6.89 -13.96 1.01
N ALA A 407 -7.18 -12.79 1.57
CA ALA A 407 -8.35 -12.01 1.19
C ALA A 407 -8.28 -11.52 -0.27
N ASN A 408 -7.14 -10.98 -0.70
CA ASN A 408 -6.97 -10.53 -2.08
C ASN A 408 -6.95 -11.71 -3.05
N THR A 409 -6.26 -12.82 -2.73
CA THR A 409 -6.27 -14.04 -3.56
C THR A 409 -7.68 -14.61 -3.70
N SER A 410 -8.48 -14.60 -2.64
CA SER A 410 -9.87 -15.08 -2.71
C SER A 410 -10.72 -14.26 -3.69
N GLU A 411 -10.53 -12.95 -3.76
CA GLU A 411 -11.17 -12.08 -4.75
C GLU A 411 -10.66 -12.35 -6.17
N LEU A 412 -9.35 -12.57 -6.34
CA LEU A 412 -8.78 -12.92 -7.64
C LEU A 412 -9.36 -14.24 -8.16
N VAL A 413 -9.46 -15.26 -7.31
CA VAL A 413 -10.09 -16.55 -7.64
C VAL A 413 -11.55 -16.37 -8.05
N ARG A 414 -12.33 -15.69 -7.21
CA ARG A 414 -13.74 -15.42 -7.49
C ARG A 414 -13.91 -14.67 -8.82
N GLY A 415 -13.06 -13.67 -9.05
CA GLY A 415 -13.07 -12.85 -10.24
C GLY A 415 -12.72 -13.62 -11.50
N ALA A 416 -11.63 -14.35 -11.46
CA ALA A 416 -11.18 -15.15 -12.59
C ALA A 416 -12.22 -16.21 -12.98
N ILE A 417 -12.82 -16.90 -12.01
CA ILE A 417 -13.87 -17.89 -12.28
C ILE A 417 -15.09 -17.23 -12.94
N ARG A 418 -15.51 -16.06 -12.46
CA ARG A 418 -16.66 -15.33 -13.03
C ARG A 418 -16.39 -14.74 -14.42
N SER A 419 -15.14 -14.49 -14.75
CA SER A 419 -14.77 -13.96 -16.07
C SER A 419 -14.79 -15.02 -17.19
N ILE A 420 -14.92 -16.31 -16.86
CA ILE A 420 -15.05 -17.38 -17.86
C ILE A 420 -16.45 -17.32 -18.48
N ALA A 421 -16.50 -17.34 -19.81
CA ALA A 421 -17.75 -17.25 -20.56
C ALA A 421 -18.72 -18.38 -20.15
N THR A 422 -20.03 -18.05 -20.07
CA THR A 422 -21.09 -19.00 -19.69
C THR A 422 -21.10 -20.23 -20.58
N GLY A 423 -20.82 -20.08 -21.88
CA GLY A 423 -20.72 -21.20 -22.83
C GLY A 423 -19.72 -22.29 -22.43
N GLN A 424 -18.68 -21.98 -21.63
CA GLN A 424 -17.77 -23.01 -21.09
C GLN A 424 -18.46 -23.85 -20.00
N TRP A 425 -19.33 -23.24 -19.21
CA TRP A 425 -20.13 -23.92 -18.21
C TRP A 425 -21.21 -24.79 -18.87
N ASP A 426 -21.93 -24.22 -19.85
CA ASP A 426 -23.01 -24.89 -20.57
C ASP A 426 -22.48 -26.06 -21.38
N GLY A 427 -21.35 -25.89 -22.09
CA GLY A 427 -20.68 -26.95 -22.82
C GLY A 427 -20.22 -28.12 -21.95
N ALA A 428 -19.66 -27.81 -20.76
CA ALA A 428 -19.26 -28.84 -19.82
C ALA A 428 -20.49 -29.63 -19.26
N GLN A 429 -21.58 -28.90 -18.97
CA GLN A 429 -22.84 -29.55 -18.54
C GLN A 429 -23.45 -30.41 -19.63
N ALA A 430 -23.40 -29.96 -20.89
CA ALA A 430 -23.87 -30.76 -22.04
C ALA A 430 -23.08 -32.07 -22.22
N LEU A 431 -21.81 -32.11 -21.78
CA LEU A 431 -20.98 -33.32 -21.72
C LEU A 431 -21.23 -34.17 -20.47
N GLY A 432 -22.25 -33.85 -19.65
CA GLY A 432 -22.62 -34.60 -18.46
C GLY A 432 -21.68 -34.39 -17.25
N LEU A 433 -20.80 -33.40 -17.29
CA LEU A 433 -19.89 -33.11 -16.16
C LEU A 433 -20.68 -32.55 -14.99
N SER A 434 -20.44 -33.08 -13.80
CA SER A 434 -20.96 -32.50 -12.56
C SER A 434 -20.35 -31.10 -12.34
N ARG A 435 -21.00 -30.30 -11.53
CA ARG A 435 -20.54 -28.93 -11.23
C ARG A 435 -19.09 -28.89 -10.69
N TRP A 436 -18.71 -29.86 -9.87
CA TRP A 436 -17.34 -29.96 -9.35
C TRP A 436 -16.35 -30.38 -10.44
N GLN A 437 -16.72 -31.32 -11.30
CA GLN A 437 -15.92 -31.73 -12.45
C GLN A 437 -15.74 -30.57 -13.43
N THR A 438 -16.82 -29.85 -13.76
CA THR A 438 -16.78 -28.65 -14.59
C THR A 438 -15.80 -27.60 -13.99
N LEU A 439 -15.93 -27.34 -12.69
CA LEU A 439 -15.05 -26.37 -12.02
C LEU A 439 -13.58 -26.83 -12.09
N ARG A 440 -13.29 -28.10 -11.74
CA ARG A 440 -11.93 -28.62 -11.64
C ARG A 440 -11.25 -28.82 -12.99
N LEU A 441 -11.97 -29.35 -13.98
CA LEU A 441 -11.39 -29.80 -15.25
C LEU A 441 -11.45 -28.74 -16.35
N VAL A 442 -12.43 -27.82 -16.30
CA VAL A 442 -12.65 -26.83 -17.38
C VAL A 442 -12.36 -25.42 -16.90
N ILE A 443 -12.97 -25.01 -15.78
CA ILE A 443 -12.98 -23.61 -15.36
C ILE A 443 -11.69 -23.20 -14.64
N LEU A 444 -11.24 -23.96 -13.63
CA LEU A 444 -10.03 -23.62 -12.86
C LEU A 444 -8.77 -23.54 -13.73
N PRO A 445 -8.48 -24.46 -14.67
CA PRO A 445 -7.30 -24.36 -15.52
C PRO A 445 -7.28 -23.09 -16.39
N GLN A 446 -8.46 -22.65 -16.86
CA GLN A 446 -8.61 -21.41 -17.61
C GLN A 446 -8.48 -20.17 -16.71
N SER A 447 -9.01 -20.25 -15.48
CA SER A 447 -8.97 -19.17 -14.50
C SER A 447 -7.55 -18.86 -14.02
N VAL A 448 -6.68 -19.87 -13.86
CA VAL A 448 -5.28 -19.70 -13.42
C VAL A 448 -4.52 -18.73 -14.32
N LYS A 449 -4.66 -18.83 -15.63
CA LYS A 449 -4.01 -17.93 -16.58
C LYS A 449 -4.43 -16.47 -16.39
N ARG A 450 -5.69 -16.23 -16.03
CA ARG A 450 -6.22 -14.89 -15.77
C ARG A 450 -5.85 -14.35 -14.39
N MET A 451 -5.58 -15.25 -13.43
CA MET A 451 -5.18 -14.88 -12.07
C MET A 451 -3.69 -14.52 -11.96
N LEU A 452 -2.83 -15.08 -12.81
CA LEU A 452 -1.39 -15.00 -12.64
C LEU A 452 -0.86 -13.55 -12.66
N PRO A 453 -1.23 -12.66 -13.60
CA PRO A 453 -0.73 -11.28 -13.59
C PRO A 453 -1.14 -10.50 -12.33
N PRO A 454 -2.42 -10.43 -11.93
CA PRO A 454 -2.79 -9.70 -10.71
C PRO A 454 -2.21 -10.36 -9.44
N TRP A 455 -1.99 -11.67 -9.41
CA TRP A 455 -1.32 -12.35 -8.31
C TRP A 455 0.16 -11.94 -8.20
N MET A 456 0.88 -11.82 -9.32
CA MET A 456 2.27 -11.32 -9.34
C MET A 456 2.36 -9.87 -8.88
N ASN A 457 1.38 -9.05 -9.23
CA ASN A 457 1.32 -7.67 -8.75
C ASN A 457 1.07 -7.62 -7.23
N LEU A 458 0.18 -8.49 -6.71
CA LEU A 458 -0.02 -8.66 -5.26
C LEU A 458 1.28 -9.08 -4.57
N TYR A 459 2.09 -9.96 -5.20
CA TYR A 459 3.39 -10.34 -4.68
C TYR A 459 4.33 -9.14 -4.53
N SER A 460 4.42 -8.27 -5.55
CA SER A 460 5.25 -7.05 -5.47
C SER A 460 4.81 -6.14 -4.32
N LEU A 461 3.49 -5.99 -4.11
CA LEU A 461 2.95 -5.21 -3.00
C LEU A 461 3.32 -5.81 -1.64
N ILE A 462 3.24 -7.14 -1.49
CA ILE A 462 3.63 -7.83 -0.26
C ILE A 462 5.14 -7.69 -0.03
N ALA A 463 5.97 -7.90 -1.05
CA ALA A 463 7.42 -7.75 -0.93
C ALA A 463 7.81 -6.35 -0.41
N MET A 464 7.18 -5.30 -0.94
CA MET A 464 7.37 -3.93 -0.43
C MET A 464 6.82 -3.71 0.98
N SER A 465 5.81 -4.46 1.39
CA SER A 465 5.18 -4.30 2.70
C SER A 465 5.91 -5.04 3.83
N THR A 466 6.83 -5.97 3.49
CA THR A 466 7.60 -6.72 4.51
C THR A 466 8.43 -5.83 5.43
N VAL A 467 8.83 -4.64 4.96
CA VAL A 467 9.51 -3.63 5.79
C VAL A 467 8.68 -3.18 7.01
N ASN A 468 7.35 -3.34 6.97
CA ASN A 468 6.50 -3.02 8.12
C ASN A 468 6.76 -3.97 9.30
N ALA A 469 7.40 -5.12 9.06
CA ALA A 469 7.78 -6.06 10.11
C ALA A 469 8.83 -5.46 11.09
N SER A 470 9.62 -4.46 10.65
CA SER A 470 10.52 -3.69 11.53
C SER A 470 9.77 -3.02 12.68
N ILE A 471 8.59 -2.48 12.40
CA ILE A 471 7.76 -1.75 13.37
C ILE A 471 7.29 -2.66 14.52
N VAL A 472 7.10 -3.95 14.24
CA VAL A 472 6.67 -4.95 15.22
C VAL A 472 7.83 -5.77 15.80
N GLY A 473 9.08 -5.33 15.59
CA GLY A 473 10.27 -5.90 16.22
C GLY A 473 10.94 -7.04 15.47
N VAL A 474 10.51 -7.36 14.25
CA VAL A 474 11.20 -8.36 13.41
C VAL A 474 12.50 -7.78 12.86
N THR A 475 13.61 -8.50 13.04
CA THR A 475 14.92 -8.08 12.51
C THR A 475 15.00 -8.36 11.01
N GLU A 476 14.82 -7.33 10.21
CA GLU A 476 14.88 -7.33 8.76
C GLU A 476 15.73 -6.14 8.27
N MET A 477 15.75 -5.84 6.98
CA MET A 477 16.65 -4.84 6.40
C MET A 477 16.58 -3.46 7.10
N ILE A 478 15.37 -2.96 7.41
CA ILE A 478 15.20 -1.62 8.01
C ILE A 478 15.62 -1.61 9.48
N THR A 479 15.32 -2.69 10.21
CA THR A 479 15.82 -2.87 11.58
C THR A 479 17.34 -2.90 11.60
N LEU A 480 17.97 -3.67 10.69
CA LEU A 480 19.42 -3.72 10.55
C LEU A 480 20.01 -2.37 10.12
N THR A 481 19.31 -1.61 9.26
CA THR A 481 19.72 -0.25 8.91
C THR A 481 19.80 0.66 10.14
N GLY A 482 18.82 0.58 11.03
CA GLY A 482 18.85 1.29 12.32
C GLY A 482 20.00 0.85 13.23
N GLN A 483 20.27 -0.46 13.31
CA GLN A 483 21.38 -1.02 14.09
C GLN A 483 22.74 -0.58 13.54
N VAL A 484 22.93 -0.58 12.22
CA VAL A 484 24.15 -0.05 11.58
C VAL A 484 24.35 1.42 11.88
N HIS A 485 23.29 2.23 11.78
CA HIS A 485 23.34 3.64 12.13
C HIS A 485 23.78 3.85 13.59
N ALA A 486 23.23 3.07 14.52
CA ALA A 486 23.61 3.11 15.94
C ALA A 486 25.07 2.65 16.15
N ALA A 487 25.51 1.58 15.49
CA ALA A 487 26.88 1.05 15.59
C ALA A 487 27.93 2.05 15.06
N GLU A 488 27.58 2.86 14.06
CA GLU A 488 28.45 3.92 13.52
C GLU A 488 28.33 5.26 14.29
N GLY A 489 27.84 5.21 15.54
CA GLY A 489 27.76 6.36 16.45
C GLY A 489 26.60 7.30 16.17
N SER A 490 25.51 6.79 15.62
CA SER A 490 24.28 7.56 15.34
C SER A 490 24.51 8.81 14.50
N ARG A 491 25.40 8.73 13.54
CA ARG A 491 25.80 9.82 12.65
C ARG A 491 24.66 10.18 11.68
N PRO A 492 24.04 11.37 11.78
CA PRO A 492 22.88 11.73 10.99
C PRO A 492 23.14 11.75 9.48
N GLU A 493 24.40 12.06 9.06
CA GLU A 493 24.80 12.07 7.65
C GLU A 493 24.72 10.68 6.98
N LEU A 494 24.68 9.59 7.74
CA LEU A 494 24.54 8.23 7.23
C LEU A 494 23.09 7.84 6.92
N LEU A 495 22.10 8.55 7.46
CA LEU A 495 20.70 8.20 7.32
C LEU A 495 20.23 8.24 5.85
N ALA A 496 20.56 9.32 5.13
CA ALA A 496 20.20 9.44 3.72
C ALA A 496 20.78 8.31 2.85
N PRO A 497 22.10 8.02 2.85
CA PRO A 497 22.67 6.93 2.05
C PRO A 497 22.19 5.54 2.48
N LEU A 498 21.97 5.28 3.78
CA LEU A 498 21.47 4.00 4.26
C LEU A 498 20.04 3.72 3.80
N TYR A 499 19.11 4.67 3.97
CA TYR A 499 17.74 4.50 3.48
C TYR A 499 17.64 4.54 1.96
N ALA A 500 18.51 5.31 1.26
CA ALA A 500 18.61 5.27 -0.18
C ALA A 500 19.07 3.89 -0.69
N PHE A 501 20.02 3.25 -0.02
CA PHE A 501 20.43 1.88 -0.33
C PHE A 501 19.29 0.88 -0.15
N ALA A 502 18.49 1.01 0.92
CA ALA A 502 17.31 0.18 1.11
C ALA A 502 16.29 0.37 -0.02
N LEU A 503 15.98 1.62 -0.40
CA LEU A 503 15.12 1.94 -1.54
C LEU A 503 15.63 1.31 -2.84
N LEU A 504 16.94 1.35 -3.06
CA LEU A 504 17.59 0.75 -4.24
C LEU A 504 17.40 -0.77 -4.28
N CYS A 505 17.63 -1.47 -3.17
CA CYS A 505 17.45 -2.92 -3.10
C CYS A 505 16.00 -3.33 -3.45
N PHE A 506 15.01 -2.67 -2.87
CA PHE A 506 13.61 -2.94 -3.19
C PHE A 506 13.26 -2.56 -4.62
N PHE A 507 13.76 -1.44 -5.12
CA PHE A 507 13.55 -1.03 -6.51
C PHE A 507 14.09 -2.05 -7.50
N VAL A 508 15.36 -2.47 -7.34
CA VAL A 508 16.02 -3.45 -8.21
C VAL A 508 15.27 -4.79 -8.20
N TYR A 509 14.66 -5.16 -7.08
CA TYR A 509 13.87 -6.38 -6.96
C TYR A 509 12.46 -6.26 -7.53
N CYS A 510 11.70 -5.23 -7.15
CA CYS A 510 10.29 -5.09 -7.51
C CYS A 510 10.08 -4.63 -8.96
N TYR A 511 10.96 -3.79 -9.50
CA TYR A 511 10.84 -3.28 -10.87
C TYR A 511 10.83 -4.36 -11.96
N PRO A 512 11.75 -5.36 -11.97
CA PRO A 512 11.67 -6.47 -12.91
C PRO A 512 10.40 -7.29 -12.79
N ILE A 513 9.91 -7.53 -11.56
CA ILE A 513 8.66 -8.26 -11.30
C ILE A 513 7.49 -7.52 -11.93
N GLY A 514 7.41 -6.18 -11.73
CA GLY A 514 6.40 -5.35 -12.37
C GLY A 514 6.45 -5.42 -13.91
N LYS A 515 7.65 -5.44 -14.51
CA LYS A 515 7.82 -5.62 -15.96
C LYS A 515 7.39 -7.01 -16.43
N TRP A 516 7.70 -8.03 -15.67
CA TRP A 516 7.26 -9.41 -15.96
C TRP A 516 5.73 -9.54 -15.89
N THR A 517 5.13 -8.95 -14.89
CA THR A 517 3.66 -8.90 -14.76
C THR A 517 3.02 -8.32 -16.03
N GLN A 518 3.51 -7.17 -16.50
CA GLN A 518 3.01 -6.55 -17.74
C GLN A 518 3.20 -7.44 -18.98
N ALA A 519 4.33 -8.13 -19.08
CA ALA A 519 4.58 -9.04 -20.19
C ALA A 519 3.61 -10.23 -20.19
N LEU A 520 3.29 -10.76 -19.00
CA LEU A 520 2.33 -11.85 -18.83
C LEU A 520 0.90 -11.39 -19.13
N GLU A 521 0.51 -10.18 -18.70
CA GLU A 521 -0.79 -9.60 -19.05
C GLU A 521 -0.99 -9.58 -20.56
N ARG A 522 -0.02 -9.06 -21.31
CA ARG A 522 -0.07 -9.04 -22.79
C ARG A 522 -0.18 -10.43 -23.40
N ARG A 523 0.54 -11.42 -22.81
CA ARG A 523 0.52 -12.80 -23.32
C ARG A 523 -0.80 -13.52 -23.06
N PHE A 524 -1.47 -13.20 -21.96
CA PHE A 524 -2.71 -13.85 -21.53
C PHE A 524 -3.96 -13.01 -21.81
N GLN A 525 -3.83 -11.81 -22.40
CA GLN A 525 -4.98 -11.09 -22.93
C GLN A 525 -5.64 -11.94 -24.02
N VAL A 526 -6.84 -12.43 -23.72
CA VAL A 526 -7.69 -13.06 -24.75
C VAL A 526 -8.14 -11.93 -25.66
N LYS A 527 -7.71 -11.94 -26.92
CA LYS A 527 -8.33 -11.09 -27.94
C LYS A 527 -9.79 -11.47 -27.99
N ALA A 528 -10.66 -10.54 -27.56
CA ALA A 528 -12.10 -10.67 -27.68
C ALA A 528 -12.51 -10.53 -29.15
#